data_1ab0f2c20f1f1dede58f37c244683863
#
_entry.id   1ab0f2c20f1f1dede58f37c244683863
#
_cell.length_a   1.000
_cell.length_b   1.000
_cell.length_c   1.000
_cell.angle_alpha   90.00
_cell.angle_beta   90.00
_cell.angle_gamma   90.00
#
_symmetry.space_group_name_H-M   'P 1'
#
loop_
_entity.id
_entity.type
_entity.pdbx_description
1 polymer ?
#
loop_
_entity_poly.entity_id
_entity_poly.type
_entity_poly.pdbx_seq_one_letter_code
_entity_poly.pdbx_strand_id
1 'polypeptide(L)'
;LPHSYSKERETATMSSLDIEKIRRDFPILRREIDGKRLVYLDNAATSQKPLSMINCLNEYYQRYNANVHRGIHTLSEEATALYEGTRETVRRFIGARESCEIIFTRGTTEAINLVAYSWGRQNVLPGDEIVLSPMEHHSNLVPWQVLAQEREAKLVFLDLTEDGEINMETAAELIGPRTKLLAITQMSNVLGTITPVQELARLAHKQGAVVLVDGAQGVPHLETSVQSMEVDFLAFSMHKMLGPTGVGVLWGKKEILNAMPPFMYGGDMISSVARERSRYNELPWKFEAGTPNIADVIASGQAIDYLNALGMETVREHEVEITRYALSRLKELKGITIYGPKDATKRGGVVSFNMPDIHPHDLGQILSDAGIAIRAGHHCCQPLMKDLKVMGTARASFYIYNTFVEVDMLMAALREADKVMGNVACR
;
A
#
# COMPACT_ATOMS: atom_id res chain seq x y z
N LEU A 1 47.11 -20.43 -7.90
CA LEU A 1 46.08 -21.13 -8.70
C LEU A 1 44.71 -20.55 -8.38
N PRO A 2 44.03 -19.94 -9.34
CA PRO A 2 42.65 -19.47 -9.18
C PRO A 2 41.69 -20.58 -9.62
N HIS A 3 40.77 -20.99 -8.74
CA HIS A 3 39.73 -21.94 -9.14
C HIS A 3 38.31 -21.44 -8.81
N SER A 4 37.57 -21.27 -9.88
CA SER A 4 36.17 -21.62 -10.07
C SER A 4 35.11 -20.99 -9.15
N TYR A 5 34.80 -19.73 -9.42
CA TYR A 5 33.52 -19.09 -9.04
C TYR A 5 32.72 -18.60 -10.28
N SER A 6 32.69 -19.40 -11.35
CA SER A 6 32.07 -18.95 -12.62
C SER A 6 31.13 -19.96 -13.27
N LYS A 7 30.37 -20.76 -12.53
CA LYS A 7 29.45 -21.75 -13.17
C LYS A 7 28.02 -21.84 -12.64
N GLU A 8 27.58 -20.99 -11.70
CA GLU A 8 26.18 -21.01 -11.24
C GLU A 8 25.39 -19.71 -11.56
N ARG A 9 25.91 -18.87 -12.48
CA ARG A 9 25.22 -17.63 -12.92
C ARG A 9 24.35 -17.79 -14.16
N GLU A 10 24.19 -18.98 -14.69
CA GLU A 10 23.60 -19.17 -16.02
C GLU A 10 22.17 -19.74 -16.05
N THR A 11 21.26 -19.38 -15.17
CA THR A 11 19.80 -19.61 -15.39
C THR A 11 18.87 -18.69 -14.59
N ALA A 12 19.30 -17.51 -14.16
CA ALA A 12 18.34 -16.49 -13.79
C ALA A 12 17.94 -15.75 -15.08
N THR A 13 16.73 -15.97 -15.56
CA THR A 13 16.08 -15.08 -16.54
C THR A 13 16.15 -13.68 -15.94
N MET A 14 17.03 -12.82 -16.48
CA MET A 14 17.15 -11.44 -16.02
C MET A 14 15.82 -10.74 -16.25
N SER A 15 15.30 -10.05 -15.22
CA SER A 15 14.17 -9.15 -15.31
C SER A 15 14.26 -8.32 -16.61
N SER A 16 13.13 -8.16 -17.28
CA SER A 16 13.05 -7.34 -18.51
C SER A 16 13.28 -5.84 -18.24
N LEU A 17 13.33 -5.42 -16.93
CA LEU A 17 13.58 -4.04 -16.52
C LEU A 17 15.08 -3.71 -16.53
N ASP A 18 15.42 -2.61 -17.20
CA ASP A 18 16.75 -1.98 -17.08
C ASP A 18 16.81 -1.17 -15.76
N ILE A 19 17.15 -1.87 -14.67
CA ILE A 19 17.19 -1.31 -13.32
C ILE A 19 18.17 -0.14 -13.21
N GLU A 20 19.31 -0.19 -13.89
CA GLU A 20 20.29 0.90 -13.87
C GLU A 20 19.75 2.17 -14.55
N LYS A 21 18.95 2.02 -15.61
CA LYS A 21 18.25 3.14 -16.24
C LYS A 21 17.18 3.71 -15.28
N ILE A 22 16.35 2.86 -14.69
CA ILE A 22 15.32 3.26 -13.72
C ILE A 22 15.96 4.03 -12.56
N ARG A 23 17.05 3.54 -11.97
CA ARG A 23 17.72 4.19 -10.83
C ARG A 23 18.17 5.62 -11.14
N ARG A 24 18.49 5.95 -12.39
CA ARG A 24 18.88 7.32 -12.80
C ARG A 24 17.74 8.31 -12.66
N ASP A 25 16.50 7.85 -12.74
CA ASP A 25 15.30 8.67 -12.59
C ASP A 25 14.98 9.00 -11.12
N PHE A 26 15.65 8.36 -10.15
CA PHE A 26 15.46 8.55 -8.72
C PHE A 26 16.67 9.24 -8.07
N PRO A 27 16.69 10.59 -7.99
CA PRO A 27 17.87 11.35 -7.53
C PRO A 27 18.38 10.96 -6.15
N ILE A 28 17.46 10.65 -5.24
CA ILE A 28 17.77 10.29 -3.85
C ILE A 28 18.62 9.01 -3.73
N LEU A 29 18.56 8.10 -4.69
CA LEU A 29 19.33 6.86 -4.67
C LEU A 29 20.82 7.06 -4.93
N ARG A 30 21.23 8.29 -5.31
CA ARG A 30 22.64 8.70 -5.43
C ARG A 30 23.19 9.24 -4.11
N ARG A 31 22.35 9.41 -3.08
CA ARG A 31 22.77 9.97 -1.82
C ARG A 31 23.70 9.01 -1.10
N GLU A 32 24.69 9.59 -0.41
CA GLU A 32 25.52 8.90 0.57
C GLU A 32 25.11 9.36 1.99
N ILE A 33 25.20 8.44 2.93
CA ILE A 33 24.98 8.66 4.37
C ILE A 33 26.27 8.25 5.07
N ASP A 34 26.94 9.21 5.70
CA ASP A 34 28.24 9.01 6.38
C ASP A 34 29.30 8.33 5.49
N GLY A 35 29.37 8.76 4.22
CA GLY A 35 30.27 8.22 3.21
C GLY A 35 29.92 6.82 2.67
N LYS A 36 28.72 6.30 3.00
CA LYS A 36 28.21 5.01 2.52
C LYS A 36 27.06 5.24 1.55
N ARG A 37 27.03 4.48 0.45
CA ARG A 37 25.94 4.50 -0.52
C ARG A 37 24.63 4.12 0.16
N LEU A 38 23.57 4.91 -0.06
CA LEU A 38 22.23 4.58 0.41
C LEU A 38 21.70 3.29 -0.24
N VAL A 39 21.33 2.32 0.59
CA VAL A 39 20.54 1.14 0.23
C VAL A 39 19.16 1.30 0.85
N TYR A 40 18.15 1.63 0.04
CA TYR A 40 16.80 1.92 0.52
C TYR A 40 15.89 0.69 0.39
N LEU A 41 15.60 0.04 1.51
CA LEU A 41 14.79 -1.17 1.64
C LEU A 41 13.57 -0.98 2.55
N ASP A 42 13.02 0.25 2.63
CA ASP A 42 11.79 0.56 3.40
C ASP A 42 10.64 1.04 2.50
N ASN A 43 10.50 0.42 1.31
CA ASN A 43 9.48 0.79 0.31
C ASN A 43 8.04 0.58 0.78
N ALA A 44 7.79 -0.42 1.63
CA ALA A 44 6.47 -0.66 2.19
C ALA A 44 6.00 0.45 3.17
N ALA A 45 6.92 1.32 3.64
CA ALA A 45 6.56 2.54 4.36
C ALA A 45 6.24 3.67 3.40
N THR A 46 7.14 3.96 2.45
CA THR A 46 6.95 4.91 1.34
C THR A 46 7.97 4.59 0.24
N SER A 47 7.58 4.70 -1.02
CA SER A 47 8.51 4.56 -2.15
C SER A 47 9.28 5.85 -2.39
N GLN A 48 10.41 5.78 -3.11
CA GLN A 48 11.12 6.96 -3.60
C GLN A 48 10.39 7.55 -4.83
N LYS A 49 10.78 8.77 -5.23
CA LYS A 49 10.05 9.57 -6.22
C LYS A 49 10.88 9.78 -7.48
N PRO A 50 10.33 9.50 -8.68
CA PRO A 50 11.03 9.76 -9.94
C PRO A 50 11.08 11.26 -10.22
N LEU A 51 12.12 11.68 -10.94
CA LEU A 51 12.33 13.06 -11.30
C LEU A 51 11.18 13.65 -12.12
N SER A 52 10.50 12.85 -12.94
CA SER A 52 9.31 13.26 -13.70
C SER A 52 8.20 13.77 -12.78
N MET A 53 7.91 13.04 -11.69
CA MET A 53 6.90 13.46 -10.71
C MET A 53 7.33 14.72 -9.96
N ILE A 54 8.61 14.81 -9.53
CA ILE A 54 9.16 15.98 -8.84
C ILE A 54 9.07 17.21 -9.74
N ASN A 55 9.44 17.09 -11.02
CA ASN A 55 9.37 18.18 -11.98
C ASN A 55 7.94 18.63 -12.25
N CYS A 56 6.99 17.71 -12.35
CA CYS A 56 5.56 18.03 -12.51
C CYS A 56 5.05 18.90 -11.35
N LEU A 57 5.40 18.55 -10.11
CA LEU A 57 5.06 19.35 -8.93
C LEU A 57 5.66 20.77 -9.00
N ASN A 58 6.93 20.89 -9.37
CA ASN A 58 7.59 22.19 -9.56
C ASN A 58 6.93 23.01 -10.67
N GLU A 59 6.62 22.37 -11.80
CA GLU A 59 6.02 23.01 -12.97
C GLU A 59 4.62 23.57 -12.64
N TYR A 60 3.82 22.84 -11.85
CA TYR A 60 2.53 23.35 -11.39
C TYR A 60 2.67 24.72 -10.72
N TYR A 61 3.53 24.85 -9.70
CA TYR A 61 3.68 26.11 -8.97
C TYR A 61 4.33 27.22 -9.81
N GLN A 62 5.14 26.87 -10.77
CA GLN A 62 5.84 27.87 -11.62
C GLN A 62 4.99 28.40 -12.77
N ARG A 63 4.02 27.62 -13.27
CA ARG A 63 3.37 27.92 -14.55
C ARG A 63 1.85 28.10 -14.50
N TYR A 64 1.13 27.28 -13.72
CA TYR A 64 -0.33 27.23 -13.78
C TYR A 64 -1.02 27.06 -12.42
N ASN A 65 -0.36 27.50 -11.34
CA ASN A 65 -0.98 27.48 -10.02
C ASN A 65 -2.25 28.33 -9.96
N ALA A 66 -3.39 27.67 -9.86
CA ALA A 66 -4.71 28.28 -9.69
C ALA A 66 -5.65 27.31 -8.97
N ASN A 67 -6.74 27.85 -8.40
CA ASN A 67 -7.82 26.99 -7.90
C ASN A 67 -8.58 26.33 -9.07
N VAL A 68 -9.14 25.15 -8.82
CA VAL A 68 -9.81 24.30 -9.82
C VAL A 68 -11.32 24.51 -9.82
N HIS A 69 -12.01 24.09 -10.88
CA HIS A 69 -13.46 23.97 -11.09
C HIS A 69 -14.24 25.29 -11.27
N ARG A 70 -13.93 26.35 -10.49
CA ARG A 70 -14.78 27.56 -10.45
C ARG A 70 -14.22 28.78 -11.15
N GLY A 71 -12.95 28.78 -11.49
CA GLY A 71 -12.32 29.90 -12.18
C GLY A 71 -12.63 29.85 -13.67
N ILE A 72 -12.91 31.06 -14.25
CA ILE A 72 -13.19 31.23 -15.68
C ILE A 72 -11.96 31.77 -16.45
N HIS A 73 -10.81 31.82 -15.85
CA HIS A 73 -9.57 32.27 -16.47
C HIS A 73 -8.66 31.07 -16.83
N THR A 74 -7.80 31.27 -17.81
CA THR A 74 -6.95 30.24 -18.43
C THR A 74 -6.23 29.36 -17.41
N LEU A 75 -5.58 29.95 -16.40
CA LEU A 75 -4.84 29.17 -15.40
C LEU A 75 -5.75 28.19 -14.61
N SER A 76 -6.99 28.60 -14.28
CA SER A 76 -7.94 27.73 -13.60
C SER A 76 -8.44 26.60 -14.49
N GLU A 77 -8.65 26.90 -15.79
CA GLU A 77 -9.05 25.90 -16.78
C GLU A 77 -7.93 24.87 -16.99
N GLU A 78 -6.67 25.31 -17.13
CA GLU A 78 -5.50 24.43 -17.23
C GLU A 78 -5.32 23.55 -15.99
N ALA A 79 -5.36 24.14 -14.79
CA ALA A 79 -5.25 23.41 -13.54
C ALA A 79 -6.39 22.38 -13.37
N THR A 80 -7.63 22.76 -13.74
CA THR A 80 -8.79 21.86 -13.70
C THR A 80 -8.61 20.69 -14.68
N ALA A 81 -8.18 20.96 -15.91
CA ALA A 81 -7.96 19.93 -16.92
C ALA A 81 -6.91 18.91 -16.46
N LEU A 82 -5.82 19.35 -15.83
CA LEU A 82 -4.77 18.48 -15.30
C LEU A 82 -5.26 17.68 -14.09
N TYR A 83 -6.00 18.31 -13.19
CA TYR A 83 -6.55 17.67 -12.00
C TYR A 83 -7.54 16.55 -12.38
N GLU A 84 -8.51 16.86 -13.22
CA GLU A 84 -9.50 15.87 -13.71
C GLU A 84 -8.86 14.84 -14.66
N GLY A 85 -7.83 15.24 -15.42
CA GLY A 85 -7.01 14.32 -16.21
C GLY A 85 -6.33 13.26 -15.35
N THR A 86 -5.85 13.62 -14.16
CA THR A 86 -5.32 12.67 -13.19
C THR A 86 -6.40 11.70 -12.68
N ARG A 87 -7.62 12.18 -12.44
CA ARG A 87 -8.75 11.32 -12.06
C ARG A 87 -9.03 10.26 -13.11
N GLU A 88 -9.00 10.66 -14.38
CA GLU A 88 -9.16 9.73 -15.51
C GLU A 88 -7.98 8.74 -15.63
N THR A 89 -6.75 9.18 -15.33
CA THR A 89 -5.57 8.30 -15.28
C THR A 89 -5.72 7.26 -14.18
N VAL A 90 -6.16 7.66 -12.98
CA VAL A 90 -6.47 6.73 -11.87
C VAL A 90 -7.56 5.74 -12.28
N ARG A 91 -8.67 6.24 -12.88
CA ARG A 91 -9.77 5.40 -13.36
C ARG A 91 -9.27 4.27 -14.24
N ARG A 92 -8.46 4.61 -15.24
CA ARG A 92 -7.89 3.63 -16.19
C ARG A 92 -6.95 2.65 -15.50
N PHE A 93 -6.12 3.14 -14.59
CA PHE A 93 -5.10 2.34 -13.91
C PHE A 93 -5.69 1.22 -13.06
N ILE A 94 -6.83 1.47 -12.39
CA ILE A 94 -7.51 0.47 -11.55
C ILE A 94 -8.70 -0.21 -12.25
N GLY A 95 -8.93 0.05 -13.54
CA GLY A 95 -10.03 -0.53 -14.31
C GLY A 95 -11.43 -0.12 -13.83
N ALA A 96 -11.59 1.10 -13.26
CA ALA A 96 -12.90 1.64 -12.86
C ALA A 96 -13.75 2.00 -14.10
N ARG A 97 -15.08 1.99 -13.96
CA ARG A 97 -16.00 2.27 -15.06
C ARG A 97 -16.06 3.75 -15.40
N GLU A 98 -16.29 4.58 -14.39
CA GLU A 98 -16.48 6.00 -14.54
C GLU A 98 -15.51 6.78 -13.64
N SER A 99 -15.07 7.97 -14.09
CA SER A 99 -14.17 8.82 -13.31
C SER A 99 -14.84 9.37 -12.04
N CYS A 100 -16.16 9.52 -12.03
CA CYS A 100 -16.92 9.92 -10.86
C CYS A 100 -16.90 8.91 -9.70
N GLU A 101 -16.45 7.69 -9.94
CA GLU A 101 -16.21 6.65 -8.91
C GLU A 101 -14.89 6.88 -8.14
N ILE A 102 -14.05 7.83 -8.59
CA ILE A 102 -12.74 8.15 -8.00
C ILE A 102 -12.88 9.37 -7.11
N ILE A 103 -12.54 9.24 -5.84
CA ILE A 103 -12.55 10.33 -4.85
C ILE A 103 -11.12 10.52 -4.35
N PHE A 104 -10.58 11.73 -4.45
CA PHE A 104 -9.29 12.06 -3.87
C PHE A 104 -9.42 12.32 -2.38
N THR A 105 -8.50 11.73 -1.63
CA THR A 105 -8.39 11.83 -0.17
C THR A 105 -6.94 12.16 0.21
N ARG A 106 -6.65 12.34 1.49
CA ARG A 106 -5.26 12.57 1.96
C ARG A 106 -4.44 11.27 2.06
N GLY A 107 -5.07 10.12 1.89
CA GLY A 107 -4.41 8.80 1.96
C GLY A 107 -5.43 7.69 2.25
N THR A 108 -4.96 6.45 2.22
CA THR A 108 -5.76 5.24 2.52
C THR A 108 -6.51 5.35 3.85
N THR A 109 -5.87 5.91 4.87
CA THR A 109 -6.50 6.08 6.20
C THR A 109 -7.76 6.94 6.12
N GLU A 110 -7.72 8.08 5.43
CA GLU A 110 -8.89 8.93 5.26
C GLU A 110 -9.95 8.25 4.38
N ALA A 111 -9.54 7.59 3.31
CA ALA A 111 -10.45 6.85 2.43
C ALA A 111 -11.26 5.79 3.19
N ILE A 112 -10.60 4.99 4.04
CA ILE A 112 -11.27 3.98 4.88
C ILE A 112 -12.17 4.63 5.93
N ASN A 113 -11.72 5.72 6.60
CA ASN A 113 -12.55 6.46 7.54
C ASN A 113 -13.78 7.08 6.86
N LEU A 114 -13.67 7.56 5.63
CA LEU A 114 -14.81 8.06 4.85
C LEU A 114 -15.87 6.96 4.69
N VAL A 115 -15.46 5.75 4.32
CA VAL A 115 -16.40 4.62 4.20
C VAL A 115 -17.00 4.26 5.55
N ALA A 116 -16.18 4.18 6.60
CA ALA A 116 -16.67 3.86 7.94
C ALA A 116 -17.68 4.90 8.46
N TYR A 117 -17.38 6.18 8.25
CA TYR A 117 -18.23 7.29 8.69
C TYR A 117 -19.53 7.40 7.87
N SER A 118 -19.42 7.41 6.54
CA SER A 118 -20.54 7.66 5.65
C SER A 118 -21.37 6.41 5.40
N TRP A 119 -20.76 5.35 4.88
CA TRP A 119 -21.46 4.09 4.60
C TRP A 119 -21.72 3.29 5.88
N GLY A 120 -20.70 3.13 6.73
CA GLY A 120 -20.75 2.24 7.88
C GLY A 120 -21.82 2.65 8.88
N ARG A 121 -21.84 3.92 9.29
CA ARG A 121 -22.84 4.44 10.25
C ARG A 121 -24.29 4.35 9.76
N GLN A 122 -24.49 4.34 8.44
CA GLN A 122 -25.83 4.22 7.85
C GLN A 122 -26.29 2.76 7.72
N ASN A 123 -25.36 1.83 7.49
CA ASN A 123 -25.69 0.49 7.04
C ASN A 123 -25.40 -0.61 8.06
N VAL A 124 -24.47 -0.40 8.99
CA VAL A 124 -24.14 -1.38 10.05
C VAL A 124 -25.12 -1.23 11.19
N LEU A 125 -25.76 -2.33 11.57
CA LEU A 125 -26.81 -2.40 12.61
C LEU A 125 -26.31 -3.24 13.81
N PRO A 126 -26.99 -3.13 14.99
CA PRO A 126 -26.67 -3.97 16.14
C PRO A 126 -26.71 -5.45 15.80
N GLY A 127 -25.65 -6.18 16.18
CA GLY A 127 -25.49 -7.61 15.92
C GLY A 127 -24.93 -7.99 14.57
N ASP A 128 -24.74 -7.03 13.64
CA ASP A 128 -23.99 -7.26 12.39
C ASP A 128 -22.53 -7.60 12.66
N GLU A 129 -21.89 -8.22 11.70
CA GLU A 129 -20.48 -8.60 11.77
C GLU A 129 -19.65 -7.86 10.71
N ILE A 130 -18.50 -7.35 11.15
CA ILE A 130 -17.45 -6.79 10.31
C ILE A 130 -16.30 -7.79 10.30
N VAL A 131 -16.05 -8.39 9.15
CA VAL A 131 -14.99 -9.40 8.98
C VAL A 131 -13.70 -8.75 8.52
N LEU A 132 -12.59 -9.09 9.19
CA LEU A 132 -11.25 -8.56 8.99
C LEU A 132 -10.24 -9.70 8.89
N SER A 133 -9.03 -9.45 8.38
CA SER A 133 -7.91 -10.36 8.58
C SER A 133 -7.05 -9.93 9.77
N PRO A 134 -6.29 -10.85 10.38
CA PRO A 134 -5.29 -10.48 11.39
C PRO A 134 -4.14 -9.63 10.82
N MET A 135 -3.98 -9.60 9.50
CA MET A 135 -2.93 -8.88 8.78
C MET A 135 -3.24 -7.39 8.53
N GLU A 136 -4.39 -6.89 8.98
CA GLU A 136 -4.80 -5.52 8.67
C GLU A 136 -3.86 -4.49 9.28
N HIS A 137 -3.48 -3.51 8.47
CA HIS A 137 -2.86 -2.29 8.98
C HIS A 137 -3.84 -1.57 9.91
N HIS A 138 -3.34 -0.85 10.93
CA HIS A 138 -4.18 -0.10 11.88
C HIS A 138 -5.20 0.82 11.17
N SER A 139 -4.89 1.33 9.97
CA SER A 139 -5.82 2.14 9.17
C SER A 139 -7.05 1.36 8.69
N ASN A 140 -6.94 0.03 8.53
CA ASN A 140 -8.05 -0.84 8.15
C ASN A 140 -8.54 -1.71 9.32
N LEU A 141 -8.21 -1.37 10.55
CA LEU A 141 -8.67 -2.02 11.78
C LEU A 141 -9.39 -1.02 12.69
N VAL A 142 -8.70 0.06 13.07
CA VAL A 142 -9.18 0.99 14.10
C VAL A 142 -10.49 1.67 13.72
N PRO A 143 -10.74 2.14 12.48
CA PRO A 143 -12.04 2.71 12.11
C PRO A 143 -13.19 1.73 12.30
N TRP A 144 -12.97 0.43 12.06
CA TRP A 144 -13.97 -0.62 12.23
C TRP A 144 -14.20 -0.97 13.70
N GLN A 145 -13.17 -0.87 14.55
CA GLN A 145 -13.32 -1.00 16.01
C GLN A 145 -14.24 0.10 16.55
N VAL A 146 -14.01 1.34 16.12
CA VAL A 146 -14.85 2.48 16.53
C VAL A 146 -16.29 2.30 16.03
N LEU A 147 -16.47 1.95 14.76
CA LEU A 147 -17.79 1.73 14.16
C LEU A 147 -18.54 0.58 14.86
N ALA A 148 -17.85 -0.53 15.15
CA ALA A 148 -18.44 -1.68 15.83
C ALA A 148 -18.94 -1.30 17.25
N GLN A 149 -18.17 -0.50 17.99
CA GLN A 149 -18.60 0.02 19.29
C GLN A 149 -19.81 0.95 19.18
N GLU A 150 -19.77 1.90 18.22
CA GLU A 150 -20.88 2.86 18.01
C GLU A 150 -22.18 2.19 17.57
N ARG A 151 -22.09 1.08 16.83
CA ARG A 151 -23.22 0.40 16.20
C ARG A 151 -23.61 -0.91 16.86
N GLU A 152 -22.96 -1.29 17.97
CA GLU A 152 -23.16 -2.58 18.68
C GLU A 152 -22.97 -3.79 17.73
N ALA A 153 -22.04 -3.66 16.76
CA ALA A 153 -21.64 -4.71 15.85
C ALA A 153 -20.44 -5.51 16.39
N LYS A 154 -20.09 -6.62 15.75
CA LYS A 154 -19.01 -7.49 16.16
C LYS A 154 -17.89 -7.47 15.14
N LEU A 155 -16.64 -7.52 15.61
CA LEU A 155 -15.49 -7.81 14.76
C LEU A 155 -15.25 -9.32 14.75
N VAL A 156 -15.08 -9.88 13.54
CA VAL A 156 -14.73 -11.27 13.29
C VAL A 156 -13.42 -11.29 12.53
N PHE A 157 -12.48 -12.13 12.95
CA PHE A 157 -11.18 -12.23 12.28
C PHE A 157 -11.07 -13.56 11.55
N LEU A 158 -10.63 -13.49 10.30
CA LEU A 158 -10.29 -14.67 9.50
C LEU A 158 -9.05 -15.36 10.08
N ASP A 159 -8.95 -16.67 9.90
CA ASP A 159 -7.77 -17.42 10.31
C ASP A 159 -6.68 -17.36 9.25
N LEU A 160 -5.43 -17.47 9.71
CA LEU A 160 -4.27 -17.63 8.85
C LEU A 160 -3.74 -19.07 8.92
N THR A 161 -3.18 -19.53 7.83
CA THR A 161 -2.37 -20.75 7.78
C THR A 161 -1.01 -20.53 8.47
N GLU A 162 -0.24 -21.59 8.70
CA GLU A 162 1.12 -21.49 9.25
C GLU A 162 2.07 -20.65 8.39
N ASP A 163 1.85 -20.61 7.07
CA ASP A 163 2.61 -19.78 6.14
C ASP A 163 2.09 -18.33 6.07
N GLY A 164 1.07 -17.96 6.87
CA GLY A 164 0.51 -16.60 6.92
C GLY A 164 -0.36 -16.24 5.72
N GLU A 165 -0.98 -17.22 5.05
CA GLU A 165 -1.99 -17.04 4.03
C GLU A 165 -3.39 -17.11 4.69
N ILE A 166 -4.42 -16.52 4.06
CA ILE A 166 -5.80 -16.66 4.54
C ILE A 166 -6.22 -18.13 4.43
N ASN A 167 -6.76 -18.69 5.52
CA ASN A 167 -7.36 -20.02 5.49
C ASN A 167 -8.76 -19.93 4.84
N MET A 168 -8.86 -20.34 3.58
CA MET A 168 -10.09 -20.24 2.80
C MET A 168 -11.20 -21.17 3.28
N GLU A 169 -10.86 -22.30 3.94
CA GLU A 169 -11.85 -23.22 4.49
C GLU A 169 -12.61 -22.57 5.65
N THR A 170 -11.86 -22.02 6.64
CA THR A 170 -12.49 -21.31 7.78
C THR A 170 -13.08 -19.97 7.35
N ALA A 171 -12.54 -19.30 6.34
CA ALA A 171 -13.12 -18.07 5.80
C ALA A 171 -14.56 -18.30 5.28
N ALA A 172 -14.83 -19.43 4.64
CA ALA A 172 -16.17 -19.77 4.16
C ALA A 172 -17.18 -20.01 5.29
N GLU A 173 -16.72 -20.40 6.47
CA GLU A 173 -17.55 -20.58 7.67
C GLU A 173 -17.76 -19.25 8.43
N LEU A 174 -16.69 -18.44 8.52
CA LEU A 174 -16.69 -17.16 9.26
C LEU A 174 -17.46 -16.05 8.53
N ILE A 175 -17.45 -16.05 7.19
CA ILE A 175 -18.25 -15.11 6.38
C ILE A 175 -19.69 -15.63 6.28
N GLY A 176 -20.51 -15.26 7.26
CA GLY A 176 -21.86 -15.79 7.44
C GLY A 176 -22.97 -14.76 7.18
N PRO A 177 -24.24 -15.14 7.45
CA PRO A 177 -25.42 -14.30 7.15
C PRO A 177 -25.47 -12.97 7.92
N ARG A 178 -24.68 -12.83 9.01
CA ARG A 178 -24.56 -11.57 9.74
C ARG A 178 -23.43 -10.69 9.23
N THR A 179 -22.62 -11.16 8.34
CA THR A 179 -21.53 -10.37 7.76
C THR A 179 -22.11 -9.21 6.95
N LYS A 180 -21.83 -7.99 7.41
CA LYS A 180 -22.27 -6.76 6.74
C LYS A 180 -21.16 -6.14 5.91
N LEU A 181 -19.93 -6.28 6.36
CA LEU A 181 -18.74 -5.78 5.72
C LEU A 181 -17.61 -6.81 5.82
N LEU A 182 -16.93 -7.04 4.71
CA LEU A 182 -15.60 -7.65 4.66
C LEU A 182 -14.60 -6.54 4.32
N ALA A 183 -13.67 -6.24 5.25
CA ALA A 183 -12.62 -5.24 5.03
C ALA A 183 -11.24 -5.89 5.14
N ILE A 184 -10.55 -6.04 4.00
CA ILE A 184 -9.31 -6.81 3.91
C ILE A 184 -8.20 -6.08 3.14
N THR A 185 -6.96 -6.34 3.53
CA THR A 185 -5.81 -5.88 2.76
C THR A 185 -5.61 -6.72 1.49
N GLN A 186 -5.29 -6.08 0.37
CA GLN A 186 -4.93 -6.78 -0.87
C GLN A 186 -3.56 -7.48 -0.75
N MET A 187 -2.64 -6.85 -0.01
CA MET A 187 -1.30 -7.37 0.25
C MET A 187 -0.83 -6.90 1.64
N SER A 188 -0.39 -7.84 2.47
CA SER A 188 0.09 -7.53 3.82
C SER A 188 1.37 -6.70 3.79
N ASN A 189 1.38 -5.59 4.55
CA ASN A 189 2.58 -4.78 4.75
C ASN A 189 3.60 -5.39 5.72
N VAL A 190 3.29 -6.53 6.33
CA VAL A 190 4.16 -7.29 7.25
C VAL A 190 4.62 -8.58 6.62
N LEU A 191 3.70 -9.45 6.27
CA LEU A 191 3.99 -10.79 5.74
C LEU A 191 4.28 -10.77 4.24
N GLY A 192 3.87 -9.70 3.55
CA GLY A 192 3.87 -9.64 2.10
C GLY A 192 2.77 -10.47 1.45
N THR A 193 2.05 -11.30 2.20
CA THR A 193 0.99 -12.19 1.71
C THR A 193 0.04 -11.47 0.77
N ILE A 194 -0.17 -12.02 -0.42
CA ILE A 194 -1.18 -11.56 -1.37
C ILE A 194 -2.48 -12.28 -1.04
N THR A 195 -3.52 -11.49 -0.76
CA THR A 195 -4.84 -11.98 -0.37
C THR A 195 -5.65 -12.43 -1.58
N PRO A 196 -6.36 -13.56 -1.54
CA PRO A 196 -7.26 -14.01 -2.62
C PRO A 196 -8.58 -13.19 -2.61
N VAL A 197 -8.45 -11.89 -2.97
CA VAL A 197 -9.53 -10.89 -2.82
C VAL A 197 -10.80 -11.31 -3.56
N GLN A 198 -10.68 -11.76 -4.82
CA GLN A 198 -11.85 -12.12 -5.63
C GLN A 198 -12.66 -13.28 -5.02
N GLU A 199 -11.97 -14.28 -4.50
CA GLU A 199 -12.62 -15.44 -3.89
C GLU A 199 -13.36 -15.04 -2.60
N LEU A 200 -12.70 -14.23 -1.76
CA LEU A 200 -13.30 -13.69 -0.53
C LEU A 200 -14.46 -12.74 -0.84
N ALA A 201 -14.35 -11.91 -1.88
CA ALA A 201 -15.44 -11.03 -2.31
C ALA A 201 -16.67 -11.83 -2.73
N ARG A 202 -16.48 -12.92 -3.47
CA ARG A 202 -17.60 -13.81 -3.85
C ARG A 202 -18.26 -14.47 -2.65
N LEU A 203 -17.49 -14.87 -1.63
CA LEU A 203 -18.04 -15.40 -0.38
C LEU A 203 -18.88 -14.34 0.34
N ALA A 204 -18.35 -13.13 0.47
CA ALA A 204 -19.04 -12.02 1.13
C ALA A 204 -20.33 -11.61 0.39
N HIS A 205 -20.28 -11.48 -0.93
CA HIS A 205 -21.44 -11.11 -1.75
C HIS A 205 -22.56 -12.17 -1.70
N LYS A 206 -22.23 -13.47 -1.58
CA LYS A 206 -23.24 -14.51 -1.36
C LYS A 206 -24.05 -14.31 -0.07
N GLN A 207 -23.47 -13.62 0.90
CA GLN A 207 -24.12 -13.26 2.17
C GLN A 207 -24.74 -11.85 2.14
N GLY A 208 -24.64 -11.12 1.02
CA GLY A 208 -25.10 -9.74 0.89
C GLY A 208 -24.20 -8.71 1.57
N ALA A 209 -22.99 -9.08 1.94
CA ALA A 209 -22.00 -8.21 2.54
C ALA A 209 -21.32 -7.31 1.50
N VAL A 210 -20.91 -6.12 1.90
CA VAL A 210 -20.09 -5.20 1.12
C VAL A 210 -18.61 -5.52 1.33
N VAL A 211 -17.77 -5.30 0.31
CA VAL A 211 -16.34 -5.60 0.36
C VAL A 211 -15.53 -4.33 0.16
N LEU A 212 -14.69 -4.00 1.16
CA LEU A 212 -13.69 -2.95 1.08
C LEU A 212 -12.30 -3.57 1.05
N VAL A 213 -11.46 -3.09 0.13
CA VAL A 213 -10.07 -3.52 0.00
C VAL A 213 -9.13 -2.38 0.36
N ASP A 214 -8.24 -2.62 1.32
CA ASP A 214 -7.05 -1.81 1.53
C ASP A 214 -5.99 -2.21 0.49
N GLY A 215 -5.90 -1.42 -0.57
CA GLY A 215 -4.95 -1.58 -1.67
C GLY A 215 -3.62 -0.85 -1.46
N ALA A 216 -3.35 -0.32 -0.26
CA ALA A 216 -2.17 0.50 0.00
C ALA A 216 -0.83 -0.17 -0.36
N GLN A 217 -0.76 -1.48 -0.22
CA GLN A 217 0.39 -2.29 -0.65
C GLN A 217 0.12 -3.01 -1.98
N GLY A 218 -1.12 -3.35 -2.31
CA GLY A 218 -1.43 -4.11 -3.52
C GLY A 218 -1.33 -3.26 -4.78
N VAL A 219 -2.00 -2.11 -4.81
CA VAL A 219 -2.07 -1.24 -6.01
C VAL A 219 -0.70 -0.79 -6.53
N PRO A 220 0.32 -0.47 -5.69
CA PRO A 220 1.66 -0.16 -6.17
C PRO A 220 2.40 -1.32 -6.85
N HIS A 221 2.06 -2.56 -6.51
CA HIS A 221 2.88 -3.74 -6.78
C HIS A 221 2.21 -4.79 -7.67
N LEU A 222 0.90 -4.74 -7.80
CA LEU A 222 0.10 -5.73 -8.53
C LEU A 222 -0.76 -5.04 -9.59
N GLU A 223 -0.94 -5.69 -10.73
CA GLU A 223 -2.00 -5.30 -11.63
C GLU A 223 -3.34 -5.38 -10.88
N THR A 224 -4.02 -4.23 -10.81
CA THR A 224 -5.23 -4.10 -9.99
C THR A 224 -6.41 -3.70 -10.87
N SER A 225 -7.44 -4.54 -10.91
CA SER A 225 -8.70 -4.25 -11.59
C SER A 225 -9.86 -4.42 -10.60
N VAL A 226 -10.54 -3.32 -10.27
CA VAL A 226 -11.70 -3.35 -9.37
C VAL A 226 -12.84 -4.18 -9.94
N GLN A 227 -12.94 -4.30 -11.28
CA GLN A 227 -13.92 -5.15 -11.93
C GLN A 227 -13.60 -6.63 -11.75
N SER A 228 -12.34 -7.02 -11.94
CA SER A 228 -11.91 -8.42 -11.79
C SER A 228 -11.91 -8.87 -10.33
N MET A 229 -11.59 -7.99 -9.41
CA MET A 229 -11.65 -8.29 -7.97
C MET A 229 -13.07 -8.41 -7.44
N GLU A 230 -14.06 -7.90 -8.17
CA GLU A 230 -15.49 -7.92 -7.78
C GLU A 230 -15.76 -7.25 -6.43
N VAL A 231 -15.04 -6.15 -6.11
CA VAL A 231 -15.13 -5.44 -4.83
C VAL A 231 -16.06 -4.23 -4.91
N ASP A 232 -16.38 -3.63 -3.77
CA ASP A 232 -17.30 -2.49 -3.68
C ASP A 232 -16.58 -1.18 -3.37
N PHE A 233 -15.46 -1.27 -2.64
CA PHE A 233 -14.56 -0.16 -2.33
C PHE A 233 -13.10 -0.60 -2.46
N LEU A 234 -12.26 0.32 -2.95
CA LEU A 234 -10.80 0.19 -2.95
C LEU A 234 -10.17 1.48 -2.43
N ALA A 235 -9.28 1.38 -1.45
CA ALA A 235 -8.57 2.52 -0.87
C ALA A 235 -7.06 2.35 -1.02
N PHE A 236 -6.34 3.38 -1.51
CA PHE A 236 -4.88 3.33 -1.61
C PHE A 236 -4.23 4.72 -1.49
N SER A 237 -2.90 4.77 -1.42
CA SER A 237 -2.12 6.00 -1.21
C SER A 237 -1.03 6.17 -2.25
N MET A 238 -0.90 7.37 -2.80
CA MET A 238 0.07 7.67 -3.85
C MET A 238 1.53 7.59 -3.38
N HIS A 239 1.80 7.91 -2.11
CA HIS A 239 3.18 7.91 -1.61
C HIS A 239 3.86 6.53 -1.59
N LYS A 240 3.13 5.43 -1.77
CA LYS A 240 3.69 4.08 -1.89
C LYS A 240 3.86 3.64 -3.35
N MET A 241 3.27 4.38 -4.29
CA MET A 241 3.34 4.13 -5.73
C MET A 241 4.00 5.28 -6.48
N LEU A 242 5.19 5.69 -6.04
CA LEU A 242 6.04 6.73 -6.62
C LEU A 242 5.48 8.16 -6.53
N GLY A 243 4.24 8.34 -6.10
CA GLY A 243 3.56 9.62 -5.99
C GLY A 243 3.87 10.39 -4.69
N PRO A 244 3.38 11.60 -4.54
CA PRO A 244 3.61 12.44 -3.36
C PRO A 244 2.91 11.90 -2.11
N THR A 245 3.30 12.43 -0.95
CA THR A 245 2.56 12.26 0.30
C THR A 245 1.30 13.13 0.29
N GLY A 246 0.33 12.83 1.17
CA GLY A 246 -0.87 13.67 1.31
C GLY A 246 -1.91 13.50 0.20
N VAL A 247 -1.77 12.47 -0.65
CA VAL A 247 -2.76 12.06 -1.66
C VAL A 247 -3.06 10.58 -1.53
N GLY A 248 -4.34 10.27 -1.50
CA GLY A 248 -4.89 8.94 -1.61
C GLY A 248 -6.11 8.91 -2.50
N VAL A 249 -6.60 7.73 -2.73
CA VAL A 249 -7.79 7.47 -3.54
C VAL A 249 -8.73 6.55 -2.78
N LEU A 250 -10.01 6.89 -2.81
CA LEU A 250 -11.10 5.98 -2.62
C LEU A 250 -11.78 5.76 -3.97
N TRP A 251 -11.83 4.53 -4.42
CA TRP A 251 -12.78 4.11 -5.44
C TRP A 251 -13.96 3.41 -4.76
N GLY A 252 -15.17 3.64 -5.26
CA GLY A 252 -16.36 2.92 -4.81
C GLY A 252 -17.37 2.79 -5.94
N LYS A 253 -18.20 1.75 -5.89
CA LYS A 253 -19.30 1.57 -6.85
C LYS A 253 -20.21 2.79 -6.83
N LYS A 254 -20.53 3.34 -8.01
CA LYS A 254 -21.30 4.57 -8.19
C LYS A 254 -22.63 4.57 -7.42
N GLU A 255 -23.36 3.47 -7.47
CA GLU A 255 -24.63 3.31 -6.77
C GLU A 255 -24.48 3.37 -5.25
N ILE A 256 -23.42 2.81 -4.70
CA ILE A 256 -23.14 2.87 -3.26
C ILE A 256 -22.73 4.29 -2.86
N LEU A 257 -21.81 4.90 -3.61
CA LEU A 257 -21.37 6.28 -3.36
C LEU A 257 -22.52 7.28 -3.43
N ASN A 258 -23.46 7.10 -4.37
CA ASN A 258 -24.65 7.96 -4.48
C ASN A 258 -25.54 7.88 -3.24
N ALA A 259 -25.68 6.68 -2.66
CA ALA A 259 -26.51 6.45 -1.48
C ALA A 259 -25.85 6.94 -0.16
N MET A 260 -24.52 7.10 -0.14
CA MET A 260 -23.78 7.54 1.05
C MET A 260 -23.99 9.02 1.33
N PRO A 261 -24.13 9.46 2.61
CA PRO A 261 -24.03 10.87 2.98
C PRO A 261 -22.60 11.39 2.78
N PRO A 262 -22.41 12.73 2.63
CA PRO A 262 -21.08 13.32 2.62
C PRO A 262 -20.27 12.99 3.88
N PHE A 263 -18.94 12.99 3.75
CA PHE A 263 -18.01 12.80 4.87
C PHE A 263 -17.63 14.10 5.54
N MET A 264 -17.25 15.10 4.73
CA MET A 264 -16.93 16.45 5.17
C MET A 264 -17.89 17.45 4.53
N TYR A 265 -18.09 18.58 5.20
CA TYR A 265 -19.01 19.61 4.77
C TYR A 265 -18.26 20.93 4.59
N GLY A 266 -18.58 21.67 3.50
CA GLY A 266 -17.93 22.95 3.21
C GLY A 266 -18.23 23.46 1.81
N GLY A 267 -17.31 24.23 1.24
CA GLY A 267 -17.37 24.68 -0.17
C GLY A 267 -17.12 23.50 -1.12
N ASP A 268 -17.35 23.69 -2.38
CA ASP A 268 -17.22 22.78 -3.53
C ASP A 268 -18.13 21.55 -3.52
N MET A 269 -18.34 20.92 -2.39
CA MET A 269 -19.18 19.73 -2.23
C MET A 269 -20.70 20.02 -2.24
N ILE A 270 -21.10 21.26 -2.46
CA ILE A 270 -22.50 21.74 -2.48
C ILE A 270 -22.89 22.24 -3.86
N SER A 271 -24.15 21.98 -4.25
CA SER A 271 -24.79 22.57 -5.45
C SER A 271 -25.57 23.83 -5.14
N SER A 272 -26.16 23.94 -3.93
CA SER A 272 -26.82 25.16 -3.46
C SER A 272 -26.85 25.23 -1.94
N VAL A 273 -26.81 26.44 -1.39
CA VAL A 273 -26.86 26.73 0.04
C VAL A 273 -27.97 27.75 0.32
N ALA A 274 -28.86 27.42 1.25
CA ALA A 274 -29.81 28.35 1.86
C ALA A 274 -29.47 28.49 3.36
N ARG A 275 -30.17 29.39 4.08
CA ARG A 275 -29.89 29.64 5.49
C ARG A 275 -30.10 28.39 6.38
N GLU A 276 -31.13 27.60 6.06
CA GLU A 276 -31.53 26.46 6.89
C GLU A 276 -31.07 25.12 6.34
N ARG A 277 -30.72 25.03 5.06
CA ARG A 277 -30.33 23.76 4.42
C ARG A 277 -29.48 23.97 3.19
N SER A 278 -28.68 22.94 2.87
CA SER A 278 -27.89 22.87 1.65
C SER A 278 -28.28 21.65 0.82
N ARG A 279 -28.00 21.72 -0.48
CA ARG A 279 -28.03 20.58 -1.38
C ARG A 279 -26.59 20.23 -1.74
N TYR A 280 -26.29 18.95 -1.73
CA TYR A 280 -24.95 18.46 -2.04
C TYR A 280 -24.75 18.35 -3.55
N ASN A 281 -23.49 18.37 -3.95
CA ASN A 281 -23.10 18.22 -5.34
C ASN A 281 -23.20 16.72 -5.75
N GLU A 282 -23.05 16.45 -7.04
CA GLU A 282 -22.94 15.10 -7.57
C GLU A 282 -21.54 14.51 -7.32
N LEU A 283 -21.36 13.22 -7.64
CA LEU A 283 -20.07 12.53 -7.57
C LEU A 283 -19.09 13.10 -8.61
N PRO A 284 -17.80 13.18 -8.29
CA PRO A 284 -17.15 12.83 -7.03
C PRO A 284 -17.18 13.99 -6.01
N TRP A 285 -17.55 15.20 -6.42
CA TRP A 285 -17.40 16.46 -5.66
C TRP A 285 -18.17 16.45 -4.34
N LYS A 286 -19.24 15.65 -4.22
CA LYS A 286 -19.95 15.43 -2.95
C LYS A 286 -19.02 15.03 -1.79
N PHE A 287 -17.89 14.38 -2.07
CA PHE A 287 -16.93 13.91 -1.08
C PHE A 287 -15.64 14.72 -1.02
N GLU A 288 -15.48 15.73 -1.89
CA GLU A 288 -14.28 16.57 -1.97
C GLU A 288 -14.61 18.00 -1.51
N ALA A 289 -14.63 18.22 -0.19
CA ALA A 289 -14.98 19.50 0.41
C ALA A 289 -13.76 20.43 0.51
N GLY A 290 -13.96 21.70 0.06
CA GLY A 290 -12.93 22.74 0.10
C GLY A 290 -11.94 22.64 -1.06
N THR A 291 -10.96 23.55 -1.10
CA THR A 291 -9.89 23.50 -2.10
C THR A 291 -9.06 22.23 -1.91
N PRO A 292 -8.97 21.35 -2.93
CA PRO A 292 -8.25 20.09 -2.82
C PRO A 292 -6.72 20.29 -2.87
N ASN A 293 -5.98 19.21 -2.65
CA ASN A 293 -4.53 19.17 -2.85
C ASN A 293 -4.19 19.08 -4.35
N ILE A 294 -4.30 20.21 -5.07
CA ILE A 294 -4.24 20.27 -6.53
C ILE A 294 -2.90 19.80 -7.07
N ALA A 295 -1.80 20.37 -6.57
CA ALA A 295 -0.45 20.12 -7.06
C ALA A 295 -0.05 18.64 -6.94
N ASP A 296 -0.26 18.05 -5.76
CA ASP A 296 0.13 16.67 -5.51
C ASP A 296 -0.77 15.67 -6.24
N VAL A 297 -2.06 15.98 -6.43
CA VAL A 297 -2.95 15.16 -7.26
C VAL A 297 -2.46 15.14 -8.70
N ILE A 298 -2.15 16.31 -9.29
CA ILE A 298 -1.62 16.39 -10.65
C ILE A 298 -0.30 15.60 -10.77
N ALA A 299 0.63 15.77 -9.82
CA ALA A 299 1.88 15.04 -9.79
C ALA A 299 1.71 13.52 -9.62
N SER A 300 0.62 13.09 -8.98
CA SER A 300 0.27 11.66 -8.85
C SER A 300 -0.03 11.02 -10.21
N GLY A 301 -0.58 11.77 -11.17
CA GLY A 301 -0.77 11.32 -12.54
C GLY A 301 0.54 10.88 -13.19
N GLN A 302 1.60 11.67 -13.03
CA GLN A 302 2.93 11.33 -13.55
C GLN A 302 3.55 10.09 -12.92
N ALA A 303 3.25 9.83 -11.64
CA ALA A 303 3.70 8.60 -10.97
C ALA A 303 3.00 7.36 -11.57
N ILE A 304 1.71 7.45 -11.86
CA ILE A 304 0.94 6.38 -12.51
C ILE A 304 1.43 6.17 -13.95
N ASP A 305 1.66 7.24 -14.69
CA ASP A 305 2.18 7.17 -16.07
C ASP A 305 3.57 6.50 -16.11
N TYR A 306 4.41 6.77 -15.09
CA TYR A 306 5.70 6.09 -14.95
C TYR A 306 5.54 4.59 -14.75
N LEU A 307 4.63 4.14 -13.87
CA LEU A 307 4.34 2.72 -13.67
C LEU A 307 3.74 2.06 -14.92
N ASN A 308 2.81 2.76 -15.60
CA ASN A 308 2.23 2.28 -16.86
C ASN A 308 3.30 2.10 -17.95
N ALA A 309 4.27 3.01 -18.02
CA ALA A 309 5.37 2.91 -19.00
C ALA A 309 6.31 1.72 -18.72
N LEU A 310 6.45 1.30 -17.46
CA LEU A 310 7.19 0.09 -17.09
C LEU A 310 6.37 -1.19 -17.34
N GLY A 311 5.05 -1.10 -17.21
CA GLY A 311 4.13 -2.25 -17.20
C GLY A 311 4.07 -2.96 -15.83
N MET A 312 2.88 -3.09 -15.26
CA MET A 312 2.71 -3.67 -13.92
C MET A 312 3.08 -5.15 -13.84
N GLU A 313 2.93 -5.90 -14.92
CA GLU A 313 3.40 -7.29 -15.03
C GLU A 313 4.93 -7.36 -14.88
N THR A 314 5.66 -6.50 -15.59
CA THR A 314 7.11 -6.43 -15.53
C THR A 314 7.62 -5.96 -14.15
N VAL A 315 6.92 -5.00 -13.53
CA VAL A 315 7.17 -4.60 -12.13
C VAL A 315 7.03 -5.81 -11.22
N ARG A 316 5.95 -6.57 -11.37
CA ARG A 316 5.69 -7.76 -10.56
C ARG A 316 6.75 -8.85 -10.76
N GLU A 317 7.16 -9.12 -11.99
CA GLU A 317 8.23 -10.09 -12.30
C GLU A 317 9.53 -9.75 -11.57
N HIS A 318 9.97 -8.49 -11.67
CA HIS A 318 11.16 -8.02 -10.96
C HIS A 318 11.05 -8.21 -9.44
N GLU A 319 9.90 -7.87 -8.85
CA GLU A 319 9.70 -8.04 -7.41
C GLU A 319 9.70 -9.50 -6.98
N VAL A 320 9.12 -10.40 -7.78
CA VAL A 320 9.18 -11.84 -7.52
C VAL A 320 10.61 -12.34 -7.54
N GLU A 321 11.41 -11.93 -8.51
CA GLU A 321 12.80 -12.35 -8.65
C GLU A 321 13.67 -11.86 -7.48
N ILE A 322 13.62 -10.56 -7.18
CA ILE A 322 14.43 -10.01 -6.08
C ILE A 322 13.97 -10.56 -4.71
N THR A 323 12.67 -10.78 -4.52
CA THR A 323 12.15 -11.37 -3.29
C THR A 323 12.57 -12.82 -3.16
N ARG A 324 12.51 -13.61 -4.23
CA ARG A 324 13.00 -15.00 -4.25
C ARG A 324 14.48 -15.06 -3.90
N TYR A 325 15.27 -14.16 -4.49
CA TYR A 325 16.70 -14.05 -4.18
C TYR A 325 16.91 -13.69 -2.71
N ALA A 326 16.24 -12.67 -2.19
CA ALA A 326 16.34 -12.28 -0.79
C ALA A 326 15.97 -13.41 0.17
N LEU A 327 14.87 -14.13 -0.09
CA LEU A 327 14.46 -15.29 0.70
C LEU A 327 15.50 -16.41 0.69
N SER A 328 16.13 -16.68 -0.47
CA SER A 328 17.17 -17.70 -0.58
C SER A 328 18.41 -17.33 0.23
N ARG A 329 18.83 -16.05 0.15
CA ARG A 329 19.99 -15.53 0.85
C ARG A 329 19.79 -15.46 2.36
N LEU A 330 18.63 -15.02 2.82
CA LEU A 330 18.30 -14.96 4.25
C LEU A 330 18.32 -16.35 4.90
N LYS A 331 17.88 -17.39 4.22
CA LYS A 331 17.93 -18.78 4.71
C LYS A 331 19.35 -19.30 5.00
N GLU A 332 20.39 -18.65 4.47
CA GLU A 332 21.79 -18.99 4.78
C GLU A 332 22.19 -18.57 6.21
N LEU A 333 21.44 -17.65 6.83
CA LEU A 333 21.72 -17.22 8.21
C LEU A 333 21.14 -18.21 9.21
N LYS A 334 21.99 -18.69 10.09
CA LYS A 334 21.57 -19.66 11.10
C LYS A 334 20.61 -19.05 12.12
N GLY A 335 19.49 -19.70 12.35
CA GLY A 335 18.51 -19.30 13.36
C GLY A 335 17.60 -18.13 12.96
N ILE A 336 17.73 -17.60 11.73
CA ILE A 336 16.81 -16.57 11.25
C ILE A 336 15.37 -17.12 11.16
N THR A 337 14.42 -16.33 11.61
CA THR A 337 13.00 -16.59 11.40
C THR A 337 12.45 -15.63 10.35
N ILE A 338 11.88 -16.15 9.26
CA ILE A 338 11.26 -15.37 8.18
C ILE A 338 9.74 -15.58 8.26
N TYR A 339 8.98 -14.49 8.25
CA TYR A 339 7.53 -14.51 8.36
C TYR A 339 6.84 -14.36 7.00
N GLY A 340 5.68 -15.01 6.84
CA GLY A 340 4.86 -15.00 5.63
C GLY A 340 5.23 -16.09 4.63
N PRO A 341 4.55 -16.12 3.47
CA PRO A 341 4.69 -17.17 2.47
C PRO A 341 6.13 -17.40 2.04
N LYS A 342 6.53 -18.67 1.95
CA LYS A 342 7.89 -19.08 1.50
C LYS A 342 8.07 -18.96 -0.01
N ASP A 343 6.94 -19.00 -0.74
CA ASP A 343 6.90 -18.82 -2.19
C ASP A 343 6.81 -17.32 -2.53
N ALA A 344 7.79 -16.80 -3.28
CA ALA A 344 7.86 -15.43 -3.71
C ALA A 344 6.69 -15.01 -4.64
N THR A 345 6.04 -15.97 -5.30
CA THR A 345 4.85 -15.68 -6.14
C THR A 345 3.60 -15.39 -5.33
N LYS A 346 3.54 -15.87 -4.09
CA LYS A 346 2.41 -15.67 -3.16
C LYS A 346 2.58 -14.45 -2.26
N ARG A 347 3.68 -13.70 -2.40
CA ARG A 347 3.97 -12.49 -1.62
C ARG A 347 4.51 -11.37 -2.48
N GLY A 348 4.33 -10.14 -2.02
CA GLY A 348 4.97 -8.96 -2.59
C GLY A 348 6.41 -8.79 -2.14
N GLY A 349 7.05 -7.69 -2.55
CA GLY A 349 8.43 -7.35 -2.23
C GLY A 349 8.70 -7.02 -0.75
N VAL A 350 8.00 -7.65 0.18
CA VAL A 350 8.10 -7.41 1.63
C VAL A 350 8.61 -8.67 2.32
N VAL A 351 9.68 -8.55 3.10
CA VAL A 351 10.27 -9.65 3.89
C VAL A 351 10.47 -9.19 5.33
N SER A 352 9.62 -9.68 6.22
CA SER A 352 9.79 -9.52 7.67
C SER A 352 10.54 -10.70 8.25
N PHE A 353 11.49 -10.42 9.13
CA PHE A 353 12.34 -11.45 9.75
C PHE A 353 12.84 -11.04 11.13
N ASN A 354 13.27 -12.02 11.93
CA ASN A 354 14.00 -11.81 13.18
C ASN A 354 15.28 -12.66 13.18
N MET A 355 16.34 -12.08 13.72
CA MET A 355 17.59 -12.78 14.03
C MET A 355 17.58 -13.24 15.49
N PRO A 356 18.19 -14.40 15.81
CA PRO A 356 18.30 -14.82 17.20
C PRO A 356 19.11 -13.81 18.00
N ASP A 357 18.70 -13.58 19.24
CA ASP A 357 19.40 -12.76 20.23
C ASP A 357 19.63 -11.28 19.86
N ILE A 358 19.07 -10.80 18.74
CA ILE A 358 19.15 -9.40 18.30
C ILE A 358 17.75 -8.78 18.26
N HIS A 359 17.54 -7.75 19.07
CA HIS A 359 16.27 -7.02 19.04
C HIS A 359 16.11 -6.30 17.68
N PRO A 360 14.92 -6.32 17.04
CA PRO A 360 14.72 -5.69 15.72
C PRO A 360 15.15 -4.23 15.63
N HIS A 361 15.00 -3.44 16.70
CA HIS A 361 15.43 -2.02 16.72
C HIS A 361 16.96 -1.90 16.69
N ASP A 362 17.68 -2.74 17.44
CA ASP A 362 19.14 -2.72 17.45
C ASP A 362 19.67 -3.17 16.07
N LEU A 363 19.03 -4.17 15.48
CA LEU A 363 19.32 -4.58 14.10
C LEU A 363 19.10 -3.44 13.11
N GLY A 364 17.97 -2.72 13.24
CA GLY A 364 17.67 -1.53 12.43
C GLY A 364 18.73 -0.44 12.54
N GLN A 365 19.25 -0.19 13.75
CA GLN A 365 20.32 0.77 13.98
C GLN A 365 21.64 0.33 13.34
N ILE A 366 22.05 -0.92 13.55
CA ILE A 366 23.28 -1.47 12.96
C ILE A 366 23.23 -1.39 11.41
N LEU A 367 22.10 -1.71 10.82
CA LEU A 367 21.92 -1.61 9.37
C LEU A 367 21.91 -0.15 8.89
N SER A 368 21.30 0.75 9.63
CA SER A 368 21.33 2.20 9.35
C SER A 368 22.76 2.73 9.35
N ASP A 369 23.57 2.34 10.33
CA ASP A 369 24.99 2.69 10.41
C ASP A 369 25.80 2.11 9.23
N ALA A 370 25.30 1.05 8.60
CA ALA A 370 25.85 0.49 7.37
C ALA A 370 25.33 1.15 6.08
N GLY A 371 24.47 2.16 6.17
CA GLY A 371 23.84 2.84 5.02
C GLY A 371 22.60 2.13 4.47
N ILE A 372 22.07 1.14 5.20
CA ILE A 372 20.95 0.31 4.77
C ILE A 372 19.69 0.68 5.56
N ALA A 373 18.72 1.27 4.87
CA ALA A 373 17.45 1.68 5.45
C ALA A 373 16.44 0.53 5.41
N ILE A 374 16.13 -0.03 6.57
CA ILE A 374 15.02 -0.96 6.79
C ILE A 374 14.07 -0.40 7.86
N ARG A 375 12.96 -1.08 8.09
CA ARG A 375 12.04 -0.75 9.20
C ARG A 375 12.12 -1.81 10.29
N ALA A 376 12.00 -1.37 11.56
CA ALA A 376 11.88 -2.24 12.72
C ALA A 376 10.63 -1.91 13.53
N GLY A 377 10.01 -2.91 14.18
CA GLY A 377 8.87 -2.75 15.07
C GLY A 377 7.64 -3.55 14.63
N HIS A 378 6.45 -3.10 15.05
CA HIS A 378 5.18 -3.79 14.78
C HIS A 378 4.51 -3.42 13.44
N HIS A 379 5.10 -2.53 12.64
CA HIS A 379 4.66 -2.13 11.30
C HIS A 379 3.18 -1.69 11.22
N CYS A 380 2.65 -1.08 12.28
CA CYS A 380 1.24 -0.72 12.41
C CYS A 380 0.27 -1.91 12.26
N CYS A 381 0.67 -3.10 12.74
CA CYS A 381 -0.10 -4.34 12.70
C CYS A 381 0.13 -5.13 14.02
N GLN A 382 -0.20 -4.50 15.16
CA GLN A 382 0.06 -5.08 16.50
C GLN A 382 -0.67 -6.40 16.77
N PRO A 383 -1.94 -6.61 16.33
CA PRO A 383 -2.59 -7.90 16.53
C PRO A 383 -1.80 -9.07 15.92
N LEU A 384 -1.32 -8.90 14.68
CA LEU A 384 -0.51 -9.92 14.01
C LEU A 384 0.79 -10.21 14.79
N MET A 385 1.47 -9.19 15.34
CA MET A 385 2.67 -9.42 16.17
C MET A 385 2.37 -10.27 17.39
N LYS A 386 1.20 -10.07 18.01
CA LYS A 386 0.74 -10.87 19.12
C LYS A 386 0.48 -12.33 18.72
N ASP A 387 -0.14 -12.54 17.56
CA ASP A 387 -0.42 -13.90 17.03
C ASP A 387 0.89 -14.62 16.66
N LEU A 388 1.86 -13.90 16.11
CA LEU A 388 3.22 -14.40 15.85
C LEU A 388 4.07 -14.57 17.12
N LYS A 389 3.59 -14.11 18.28
CA LYS A 389 4.27 -14.15 19.58
C LYS A 389 5.62 -13.42 19.59
N VAL A 390 5.68 -12.26 18.90
CA VAL A 390 6.86 -11.41 18.83
C VAL A 390 6.54 -9.96 19.20
N MET A 391 7.53 -9.23 19.71
CA MET A 391 7.39 -7.81 20.03
C MET A 391 7.40 -6.94 18.77
N GLY A 392 8.04 -7.43 17.70
CA GLY A 392 8.19 -6.76 16.43
C GLY A 392 9.09 -7.55 15.50
N THR A 393 9.27 -7.07 14.29
CA THR A 393 10.19 -7.67 13.30
C THR A 393 11.05 -6.60 12.65
N ALA A 394 12.20 -6.98 12.12
CA ALA A 394 12.89 -6.25 11.08
C ALA A 394 12.18 -6.52 9.74
N ARG A 395 12.06 -5.50 8.88
CA ARG A 395 11.38 -5.63 7.58
C ARG A 395 12.19 -4.96 6.49
N ALA A 396 12.66 -5.75 5.54
CA ALA A 396 13.16 -5.25 4.27
C ALA A 396 12.02 -5.26 3.24
N SER A 397 11.93 -4.22 2.42
CA SER A 397 10.93 -4.15 1.35
C SER A 397 11.55 -3.58 0.08
N PHE A 398 11.29 -4.27 -1.03
CA PHE A 398 11.86 -4.01 -2.34
C PHE A 398 10.87 -3.32 -3.26
N TYR A 399 11.39 -2.61 -4.27
CA TYR A 399 10.58 -2.01 -5.33
C TYR A 399 11.39 -1.93 -6.63
N ILE A 400 10.85 -1.31 -7.66
CA ILE A 400 11.32 -1.28 -9.05
C ILE A 400 12.80 -0.91 -9.25
N TYR A 401 13.42 -0.21 -8.31
CA TYR A 401 14.80 0.29 -8.40
C TYR A 401 15.77 -0.48 -7.51
N ASN A 402 15.32 -1.50 -6.77
CA ASN A 402 16.22 -2.29 -5.93
C ASN A 402 16.94 -3.37 -6.75
N THR A 403 18.16 -3.69 -6.33
CA THR A 403 19.06 -4.59 -7.06
C THR A 403 19.43 -5.82 -6.21
N PHE A 404 19.84 -6.89 -6.86
CA PHE A 404 20.41 -8.07 -6.18
C PHE A 404 21.66 -7.73 -5.37
N VAL A 405 22.46 -6.75 -5.83
CA VAL A 405 23.62 -6.24 -5.09
C VAL A 405 23.20 -5.61 -3.77
N GLU A 406 22.08 -4.90 -3.72
CA GLU A 406 21.56 -4.33 -2.47
C GLU A 406 21.10 -5.42 -1.49
N VAL A 407 20.60 -6.55 -1.98
CA VAL A 407 20.33 -7.74 -1.16
C VAL A 407 21.64 -8.33 -0.62
N ASP A 408 22.69 -8.44 -1.43
CA ASP A 408 23.99 -8.93 -0.96
C ASP A 408 24.62 -8.00 0.08
N MET A 409 24.46 -6.67 -0.07
CA MET A 409 24.89 -5.69 0.94
C MET A 409 24.11 -5.86 2.27
N LEU A 410 22.80 -6.08 2.19
CA LEU A 410 21.98 -6.43 3.37
C LEU A 410 22.52 -7.67 4.05
N MET A 411 22.79 -8.74 3.30
CA MET A 411 23.32 -9.99 3.83
C MET A 411 24.68 -9.83 4.50
N ALA A 412 25.57 -9.02 3.92
CA ALA A 412 26.88 -8.74 4.51
C ALA A 412 26.74 -8.01 5.86
N ALA A 413 25.85 -7.01 5.93
CA ALA A 413 25.58 -6.26 7.15
C ALA A 413 24.90 -7.14 8.24
N LEU A 414 23.97 -8.03 7.85
CA LEU A 414 23.34 -8.98 8.78
C LEU A 414 24.36 -9.97 9.38
N ARG A 415 25.31 -10.47 8.58
CA ARG A 415 26.39 -11.33 9.08
C ARG A 415 27.34 -10.60 10.03
N GLU A 416 27.56 -9.31 9.81
CA GLU A 416 28.37 -8.50 10.72
C GLU A 416 27.63 -8.23 12.03
N ALA A 417 26.32 -7.93 11.96
CA ALA A 417 25.46 -7.79 13.14
C ALA A 417 25.48 -9.06 14.01
N ASP A 418 25.37 -10.24 13.39
CA ASP A 418 25.43 -11.53 14.08
C ASP A 418 26.75 -11.73 14.82
N LYS A 419 27.89 -11.40 14.20
CA LYS A 419 29.21 -11.50 14.84
C LYS A 419 29.36 -10.53 16.01
N VAL A 420 28.93 -9.28 15.85
CA VAL A 420 29.07 -8.25 16.89
C VAL A 420 28.23 -8.60 18.12
N MET A 421 26.97 -8.96 17.91
CA MET A 421 26.03 -9.23 18.99
C MET A 421 26.21 -10.64 19.58
N GLY A 422 26.54 -11.66 18.76
CA GLY A 422 26.86 -13.00 19.24
C GLY A 422 28.09 -13.06 20.15
N ASN A 423 29.05 -12.16 19.96
CA ASN A 423 30.19 -12.02 20.87
C ASN A 423 29.84 -11.30 22.21
N VAL A 424 28.76 -10.53 22.24
CA VAL A 424 28.28 -9.86 23.46
C VAL A 424 27.47 -10.81 24.34
N ALA A 425 26.70 -11.72 23.75
CA ALA A 425 25.92 -12.73 24.47
C ALA A 425 26.76 -13.81 25.13
N CYS A 426 28.05 -13.97 24.72
CA CYS A 426 29.01 -14.90 25.30
C CYS A 426 29.87 -14.30 26.41
N ARG A 427 29.65 -13.05 26.83
CA ARG A 427 30.31 -12.40 27.96
C ARG A 427 29.32 -12.15 29.10
#